data_efd12128f0b2a21a7043f6261a2905b6
#
_entry.id   efd12128f0b2a21a7043f6261a2905b6
#
_cell.length_a   1.000
_cell.length_b   1.000
_cell.length_c   1.000
_cell.angle_alpha   90.00
_cell.angle_beta   90.00
_cell.angle_gamma   90.00
#
_symmetry.space_group_name_H-M   'P 1'
#
loop_
_entity.id
_entity.type
_entity.pdbx_description
1 polymer ?
#
loop_
_entity_poly.entity_id
_entity_poly.type
_entity_poly.pdbx_seq_one_letter_code
_entity_poly.pdbx_strand_id
1 'polypeptide(L)'
;MPRDLSVLFEPASVAVVGASDDPVKWGNWLARGALRGAGRRNVYLVNRRGGEVMGVQAHRALGELPEAPELTVLAVPSAALDASVDEAIAIGSRALVVITAGEADGDAGGERDAALAARAREAGVVLVGPNCLGVFDAGAELELVPNDLPRGPIGLLSQSGNLALEVGMLAGAAGLGFSRFVSLGNQADLEAAELIRELAAHDGTDLIAVYVEDFRDGRAFAAAAEDAAHMGKPVVLLAVEHSEAAARAVRSHTGALASEGAAIDAACRAAGMERVRGPQELVDLAQGLLGAGSLRGRRVAVLADGGGHAGIAAGLLSTAGLELPSLSDELRAELRAGLPATAAVANPIDLAGGGESDIHTFERSARAVLGSGEVDALLVTGYFGGYSDYGEAMEQAEAAVAEALAQAGATSSLPLFMQTMHSQTAAARALRARGVPVYPTIERTASVLGRLAERRDQPPRGVPPLPEAAAPVAAGGYAEARALLAAGGVPFADARTVETAEEATAAAEEIGYPVVLKALGLLHKSDAGGVVTGLADERALSAAV
;
A
#
# COMPACT_ATOMS: atom_id res chain seq x y z
N MET A 1 -8.03 -11.87 22.67
CA MET A 1 -7.72 -10.44 22.86
C MET A 1 -6.68 -10.04 21.83
N PRO A 2 -6.67 -8.82 21.28
CA PRO A 2 -5.59 -8.36 20.43
C PRO A 2 -4.25 -8.51 21.14
N ARG A 3 -3.19 -8.87 20.41
CA ARG A 3 -1.83 -8.91 20.95
C ARG A 3 -1.32 -7.49 21.23
N ASP A 4 -0.51 -7.31 22.26
CA ASP A 4 0.19 -6.05 22.51
C ASP A 4 1.39 -5.96 21.58
N LEU A 5 1.30 -5.07 20.56
CA LEU A 5 2.36 -4.84 19.57
C LEU A 5 3.25 -3.64 19.93
N SER A 6 2.99 -2.94 21.01
CA SER A 6 3.77 -1.77 21.44
C SER A 6 5.26 -2.11 21.62
N VAL A 7 5.55 -3.32 22.05
CA VAL A 7 6.91 -3.85 22.22
C VAL A 7 7.74 -3.87 20.93
N LEU A 8 7.11 -3.89 19.77
CA LEU A 8 7.80 -3.82 18.47
C LEU A 8 8.31 -2.42 18.15
N PHE A 9 7.66 -1.38 18.67
CA PHE A 9 7.91 0.00 18.32
C PHE A 9 8.55 0.81 19.45
N GLU A 10 8.16 0.53 20.70
CA GLU A 10 8.60 1.28 21.87
C GLU A 10 9.20 0.37 22.96
N PRO A 11 10.11 -0.57 22.63
CA PRO A 11 10.70 -1.46 23.62
C PRO A 11 11.59 -0.68 24.61
N ALA A 12 11.53 -1.04 25.89
CA ALA A 12 12.43 -0.49 26.91
C ALA A 12 13.85 -1.04 26.77
N SER A 13 14.02 -2.22 26.16
CA SER A 13 15.31 -2.83 25.90
C SER A 13 15.34 -3.60 24.59
N VAL A 14 16.49 -3.52 23.88
CA VAL A 14 16.73 -4.17 22.58
C VAL A 14 18.02 -4.98 22.64
N ALA A 15 17.98 -6.24 22.19
CA ALA A 15 19.16 -7.05 21.94
C ALA A 15 19.36 -7.26 20.43
N VAL A 16 20.59 -7.06 19.92
CA VAL A 16 20.99 -7.35 18.55
C VAL A 16 21.90 -8.56 18.55
N VAL A 17 21.38 -9.72 18.15
CA VAL A 17 22.14 -10.98 18.07
C VAL A 17 22.76 -11.11 16.68
N GLY A 18 24.08 -11.31 16.63
CA GLY A 18 24.88 -11.26 15.41
C GLY A 18 25.47 -9.89 15.14
N ALA A 19 25.52 -9.00 16.14
CA ALA A 19 26.14 -7.68 16.04
C ALA A 19 27.59 -7.76 15.51
N SER A 20 28.02 -6.80 14.70
CA SER A 20 29.29 -6.86 14.00
C SER A 20 29.83 -5.46 13.66
N ASP A 21 31.17 -5.31 13.68
CA ASP A 21 31.86 -4.13 13.15
C ASP A 21 31.99 -4.13 11.61
N ASP A 22 31.77 -5.26 10.99
CA ASP A 22 31.89 -5.41 9.54
C ASP A 22 30.77 -4.65 8.81
N PRO A 23 31.08 -3.58 8.06
CA PRO A 23 30.07 -2.68 7.48
C PRO A 23 29.20 -3.30 6.40
N VAL A 24 29.54 -4.50 5.90
CA VAL A 24 28.75 -5.20 4.89
C VAL A 24 27.78 -6.21 5.50
N LYS A 25 27.79 -6.37 6.84
CA LYS A 25 26.92 -7.32 7.54
C LYS A 25 25.67 -6.67 8.10
N TRP A 26 24.57 -7.40 8.06
CA TRP A 26 23.31 -7.03 8.70
C TRP A 26 23.48 -6.62 10.15
N GLY A 27 24.26 -7.40 10.92
CA GLY A 27 24.55 -7.11 12.31
C GLY A 27 25.23 -5.77 12.56
N ASN A 28 25.92 -5.19 11.57
CA ASN A 28 26.49 -3.84 11.64
C ASN A 28 25.39 -2.79 11.55
N TRP A 29 24.55 -2.89 10.52
CA TRP A 29 23.48 -1.90 10.28
C TRP A 29 22.48 -1.85 11.43
N LEU A 30 22.06 -3.02 11.91
CA LEU A 30 21.13 -3.16 13.04
C LEU A 30 21.72 -2.67 14.36
N ALA A 31 22.99 -2.99 14.64
CA ALA A 31 23.66 -2.50 15.84
C ALA A 31 23.79 -0.97 15.82
N ARG A 32 24.16 -0.39 14.67
CA ARG A 32 24.25 1.07 14.48
C ARG A 32 22.90 1.73 14.74
N GLY A 33 21.85 1.19 14.12
CA GLY A 33 20.48 1.71 14.29
C GLY A 33 19.99 1.60 15.74
N ALA A 34 20.22 0.46 16.40
CA ALA A 34 19.87 0.27 17.81
C ALA A 34 20.59 1.26 18.72
N LEU A 35 21.90 1.48 18.50
CA LEU A 35 22.71 2.39 19.30
C LEU A 35 22.30 3.87 19.16
N ARG A 36 21.72 4.30 18.04
CA ARG A 36 21.13 5.64 17.92
C ARG A 36 20.04 5.88 18.96
N GLY A 37 19.27 4.85 19.30
CA GLY A 37 18.23 4.90 20.33
C GLY A 37 18.70 4.63 21.77
N ALA A 38 20.00 4.47 22.03
CA ALA A 38 20.53 4.10 23.35
C ALA A 38 20.27 5.14 24.47
N GLY A 39 19.95 6.39 24.11
CA GLY A 39 19.51 7.40 25.07
C GLY A 39 18.09 7.19 25.61
N ARG A 40 17.29 6.33 24.97
CA ARG A 40 15.87 6.08 25.32
C ARG A 40 15.63 4.67 25.87
N ARG A 41 16.54 3.74 25.60
CA ARG A 41 16.39 2.32 25.95
C ARG A 41 17.71 1.65 26.18
N ASN A 42 17.68 0.51 26.87
CA ASN A 42 18.86 -0.33 27.02
C ASN A 42 19.13 -1.06 25.69
N VAL A 43 20.37 -1.00 25.22
CA VAL A 43 20.80 -1.68 23.99
C VAL A 43 21.91 -2.67 24.30
N TYR A 44 21.67 -3.92 23.95
CA TYR A 44 22.60 -5.04 24.16
C TYR A 44 23.07 -5.58 22.82
N LEU A 45 24.39 -5.60 22.63
CA LEU A 45 24.99 -6.23 21.46
C LEU A 45 25.45 -7.64 21.83
N VAL A 46 25.05 -8.63 21.02
CA VAL A 46 25.42 -10.03 21.24
C VAL A 46 26.21 -10.55 20.04
N ASN A 47 27.45 -11.02 20.32
CA ASN A 47 28.34 -11.62 19.35
C ASN A 47 29.09 -12.80 20.00
N ARG A 48 28.99 -13.99 19.42
CA ARG A 48 29.61 -15.21 19.98
C ARG A 48 31.11 -15.10 20.28
N ARG A 49 31.84 -14.19 19.63
CA ARG A 49 33.25 -13.94 19.88
C ARG A 49 33.47 -13.06 21.11
N GLY A 50 32.42 -12.35 21.58
CA GLY A 50 32.56 -11.32 22.60
C GLY A 50 33.40 -10.14 22.12
N GLY A 51 33.98 -9.40 23.04
CA GLY A 51 34.80 -8.22 22.74
C GLY A 51 33.95 -6.96 22.53
N GLU A 52 34.49 -5.97 21.87
CA GLU A 52 33.79 -4.73 21.56
C GLU A 52 33.23 -4.76 20.13
N VAL A 53 32.03 -4.20 19.97
CA VAL A 53 31.40 -3.92 18.67
C VAL A 53 30.96 -2.46 18.69
N MET A 54 31.45 -1.65 17.77
CA MET A 54 31.20 -0.19 17.72
C MET A 54 31.52 0.54 19.03
N GLY A 55 32.59 0.11 19.72
CA GLY A 55 33.01 0.69 20.99
C GLY A 55 32.15 0.30 22.21
N VAL A 56 31.20 -0.63 22.02
CA VAL A 56 30.33 -1.16 23.08
C VAL A 56 30.69 -2.60 23.38
N GLN A 57 30.81 -2.96 24.66
CA GLN A 57 31.07 -4.34 25.09
C GLN A 57 29.94 -5.26 24.62
N ALA A 58 30.27 -6.25 23.81
CA ALA A 58 29.33 -7.25 23.34
C ALA A 58 29.32 -8.47 24.27
N HIS A 59 28.13 -9.00 24.56
CA HIS A 59 27.91 -10.26 25.24
C HIS A 59 28.09 -11.44 24.28
N ARG A 60 28.44 -12.62 24.79
CA ARG A 60 28.63 -13.80 23.95
C ARG A 60 27.35 -14.56 23.67
N ALA A 61 26.35 -14.45 24.56
CA ALA A 61 25.05 -15.11 24.49
C ALA A 61 23.99 -14.24 25.12
N LEU A 62 22.71 -14.48 24.80
CA LEU A 62 21.59 -13.79 25.40
C LEU A 62 21.50 -14.03 26.91
N GLY A 63 21.85 -15.24 27.37
CA GLY A 63 21.87 -15.60 28.79
C GLY A 63 22.89 -14.83 29.63
N GLU A 64 23.83 -14.08 29.04
CA GLU A 64 24.77 -13.21 29.75
C GLU A 64 24.24 -11.79 30.00
N LEU A 65 23.06 -11.45 29.42
CA LEU A 65 22.46 -10.13 29.57
C LEU A 65 21.99 -9.88 31.01
N PRO A 66 22.09 -8.64 31.50
CA PRO A 66 21.68 -8.29 32.88
C PRO A 66 20.16 -8.33 33.09
N GLU A 67 19.38 -8.31 32.00
CA GLU A 67 17.92 -8.41 31.98
C GLU A 67 17.43 -9.11 30.71
N ALA A 68 16.19 -9.59 30.69
CA ALA A 68 15.54 -10.07 29.48
C ALA A 68 15.25 -8.88 28.56
N PRO A 69 15.74 -8.89 27.30
CA PRO A 69 15.41 -7.83 26.35
C PRO A 69 13.95 -7.93 25.92
N GLU A 70 13.23 -6.80 25.90
CA GLU A 70 11.85 -6.80 25.41
C GLU A 70 11.79 -7.16 23.92
N LEU A 71 12.71 -6.60 23.11
CA LEU A 71 12.83 -6.87 21.68
C LEU A 71 14.19 -7.48 21.36
N THR A 72 14.19 -8.64 20.71
CA THR A 72 15.42 -9.28 20.22
C THR A 72 15.42 -9.34 18.70
N VAL A 73 16.50 -8.81 18.09
CA VAL A 73 16.72 -8.85 16.64
C VAL A 73 17.74 -9.94 16.33
N LEU A 74 17.39 -10.88 15.44
CA LEU A 74 18.20 -12.03 15.07
C LEU A 74 18.79 -11.85 13.65
N ALA A 75 20.09 -11.57 13.57
CA ALA A 75 20.85 -11.49 12.32
C ALA A 75 22.00 -12.53 12.35
N VAL A 76 21.62 -13.78 12.46
CA VAL A 76 22.51 -14.93 12.60
C VAL A 76 22.51 -15.80 11.32
N PRO A 77 23.51 -16.67 11.09
CA PRO A 77 23.44 -17.66 10.03
C PRO A 77 22.22 -18.58 10.19
N SER A 78 21.63 -19.02 9.07
CA SER A 78 20.42 -19.86 9.06
C SER A 78 20.51 -21.11 9.95
N ALA A 79 21.67 -21.76 9.97
CA ALA A 79 21.93 -22.94 10.82
C ALA A 79 21.88 -22.64 12.33
N ALA A 80 21.98 -21.37 12.75
CA ALA A 80 21.92 -20.97 14.15
C ALA A 80 20.55 -20.39 14.54
N LEU A 81 19.63 -20.21 13.60
CA LEU A 81 18.39 -19.49 13.80
C LEU A 81 17.50 -20.14 14.86
N ASP A 82 17.24 -21.45 14.73
CA ASP A 82 16.36 -22.19 15.66
C ASP A 82 16.85 -22.09 17.11
N ALA A 83 18.14 -22.34 17.32
CA ALA A 83 18.74 -22.22 18.66
C ALA A 83 18.70 -20.79 19.21
N SER A 84 18.86 -19.79 18.35
CA SER A 84 18.80 -18.37 18.76
C SER A 84 17.36 -17.95 19.11
N VAL A 85 16.35 -18.45 18.41
CA VAL A 85 14.93 -18.24 18.76
C VAL A 85 14.63 -18.90 20.09
N ASP A 86 15.03 -20.14 20.31
CA ASP A 86 14.79 -20.87 21.56
C ASP A 86 15.50 -20.18 22.75
N GLU A 87 16.72 -19.66 22.56
CA GLU A 87 17.44 -18.91 23.58
C GLU A 87 16.72 -17.58 23.90
N ALA A 88 16.24 -16.84 22.88
CA ALA A 88 15.52 -15.60 23.07
C ALA A 88 14.17 -15.80 23.80
N ILE A 89 13.45 -16.87 23.49
CA ILE A 89 12.23 -17.26 24.19
C ILE A 89 12.55 -17.63 25.64
N ALA A 90 13.59 -18.44 25.85
CA ALA A 90 13.97 -18.91 27.20
C ALA A 90 14.40 -17.79 28.15
N ILE A 91 15.06 -16.73 27.65
CA ILE A 91 15.41 -15.57 28.45
C ILE A 91 14.21 -14.66 28.74
N GLY A 92 13.10 -14.79 28.03
CA GLY A 92 11.88 -14.02 28.23
C GLY A 92 11.73 -12.80 27.33
N SER A 93 12.33 -12.81 26.12
CA SER A 93 12.04 -11.78 25.10
C SER A 93 10.55 -11.75 24.78
N ARG A 94 9.97 -10.56 24.64
CA ARG A 94 8.54 -10.37 24.33
C ARG A 94 8.26 -10.31 22.82
N ALA A 95 9.26 -9.85 22.05
CA ALA A 95 9.17 -9.79 20.60
C ALA A 95 10.49 -10.19 19.92
N LEU A 96 10.38 -10.81 18.76
CA LEU A 96 11.49 -11.21 17.91
C LEU A 96 11.35 -10.59 16.53
N VAL A 97 12.44 -10.01 16.02
CA VAL A 97 12.58 -9.57 14.62
C VAL A 97 13.63 -10.44 13.95
N VAL A 98 13.21 -11.31 13.05
CA VAL A 98 14.05 -12.32 12.43
C VAL A 98 14.47 -11.88 11.02
N ILE A 99 15.69 -11.34 10.93
CA ILE A 99 16.28 -10.88 9.65
C ILE A 99 16.68 -12.06 8.78
N THR A 100 17.18 -13.11 9.42
CA THR A 100 17.72 -14.29 8.75
C THR A 100 16.69 -14.95 7.84
N ALA A 101 17.05 -15.17 6.58
CA ALA A 101 16.30 -16.02 5.66
C ALA A 101 16.58 -17.49 5.92
N GLY A 102 15.60 -18.36 5.68
CA GLY A 102 15.79 -19.81 5.66
C GLY A 102 16.68 -20.25 4.49
N GLU A 103 17.31 -21.43 4.59
CA GLU A 103 18.05 -22.06 3.47
C GLU A 103 17.14 -22.88 2.56
N ALA A 104 15.93 -23.20 3.01
CA ALA A 104 14.96 -24.00 2.27
C ALA A 104 13.96 -23.12 1.53
N ASP A 105 13.81 -23.38 0.24
CA ASP A 105 12.77 -22.77 -0.61
C ASP A 105 11.52 -23.69 -0.65
N GLY A 106 10.35 -23.12 -0.92
CA GLY A 106 9.10 -23.85 -1.10
C GLY A 106 8.54 -24.46 0.19
N ASP A 107 7.92 -25.64 0.08
CA ASP A 107 7.15 -26.26 1.16
C ASP A 107 7.97 -26.50 2.45
N ALA A 108 9.24 -26.92 2.32
CA ALA A 108 10.11 -27.15 3.48
C ALA A 108 10.46 -25.85 4.23
N GLY A 109 10.58 -24.73 3.52
CA GLY A 109 10.74 -23.40 4.13
C GLY A 109 9.50 -22.99 4.92
N GLY A 110 8.32 -23.18 4.35
CA GLY A 110 7.04 -22.90 4.99
C GLY A 110 6.80 -23.71 6.27
N GLU A 111 7.15 -25.01 6.27
CA GLU A 111 7.03 -25.86 7.47
C GLU A 111 7.94 -25.38 8.61
N ARG A 112 9.17 -24.97 8.30
CA ARG A 112 10.09 -24.40 9.29
C ARG A 112 9.59 -23.09 9.87
N ASP A 113 9.11 -22.20 9.01
CA ASP A 113 8.56 -20.90 9.44
C ASP A 113 7.33 -21.10 10.33
N ALA A 114 6.44 -22.04 9.98
CA ALA A 114 5.29 -22.40 10.79
C ALA A 114 5.70 -22.98 12.17
N ALA A 115 6.76 -23.79 12.22
CA ALA A 115 7.30 -24.32 13.47
C ALA A 115 7.92 -23.22 14.36
N LEU A 116 8.63 -22.25 13.78
CA LEU A 116 9.13 -21.07 14.48
C LEU A 116 7.99 -20.23 15.06
N ALA A 117 6.97 -19.96 14.26
CA ALA A 117 5.79 -19.21 14.68
C ALA A 117 5.01 -19.92 15.79
N ALA A 118 4.86 -21.24 15.71
CA ALA A 118 4.18 -22.01 16.75
C ALA A 118 4.90 -21.89 18.10
N ARG A 119 6.23 -22.05 18.14
CA ARG A 119 7.03 -21.88 19.37
C ARG A 119 6.90 -20.49 19.96
N ALA A 120 6.97 -19.45 19.11
CA ALA A 120 6.82 -18.06 19.56
C ALA A 120 5.41 -17.83 20.15
N ARG A 121 4.35 -18.31 19.51
CA ARG A 121 2.96 -18.18 20.00
C ARG A 121 2.74 -18.91 21.32
N GLU A 122 3.24 -20.14 21.47
CA GLU A 122 3.14 -20.92 22.70
C GLU A 122 3.81 -20.20 23.88
N ALA A 123 4.90 -19.46 23.61
CA ALA A 123 5.60 -18.64 24.61
C ALA A 123 4.98 -17.25 24.80
N GLY A 124 3.95 -16.85 24.03
CA GLY A 124 3.37 -15.52 24.05
C GLY A 124 4.28 -14.43 23.47
N VAL A 125 5.23 -14.81 22.59
CA VAL A 125 6.19 -13.92 21.95
C VAL A 125 5.69 -13.52 20.56
N VAL A 126 5.79 -12.24 20.22
CA VAL A 126 5.47 -11.72 18.89
C VAL A 126 6.66 -11.95 17.95
N LEU A 127 6.42 -12.53 16.76
CA LEU A 127 7.48 -12.77 15.79
C LEU A 127 7.22 -12.02 14.48
N VAL A 128 8.18 -11.18 14.04
CA VAL A 128 8.23 -10.51 12.74
C VAL A 128 9.22 -11.22 11.83
N GLY A 129 8.81 -11.52 10.61
CA GLY A 129 9.60 -12.27 9.64
C GLY A 129 9.27 -13.77 9.66
N PRO A 130 10.22 -14.68 9.47
CA PRO A 130 11.64 -14.47 9.10
C PRO A 130 11.83 -13.81 7.73
N ASN A 131 13.09 -13.66 7.31
CA ASN A 131 13.43 -13.06 6.01
C ASN A 131 12.88 -11.61 5.86
N CYS A 132 13.10 -10.76 6.88
CA CYS A 132 12.60 -9.39 6.89
C CYS A 132 13.76 -8.36 6.93
N LEU A 133 13.43 -7.08 6.68
CA LEU A 133 14.40 -5.97 6.80
C LEU A 133 14.42 -5.33 8.19
N GLY A 134 13.48 -5.68 9.07
CA GLY A 134 13.40 -5.13 10.39
C GLY A 134 12.22 -4.20 10.64
N VAL A 135 12.34 -3.35 11.66
CA VAL A 135 11.31 -2.42 12.13
C VAL A 135 11.90 -1.03 12.37
N PHE A 136 11.04 -0.01 12.21
CA PHE A 136 11.38 1.39 12.43
C PHE A 136 10.21 2.12 13.10
N ASP A 137 10.53 3.02 14.03
CA ASP A 137 9.61 3.99 14.63
C ASP A 137 10.31 5.35 14.76
N ALA A 138 9.77 6.37 14.07
CA ALA A 138 10.35 7.71 14.05
C ALA A 138 10.21 8.42 15.40
N GLY A 139 9.06 8.25 16.07
CA GLY A 139 8.75 8.88 17.36
C GLY A 139 9.56 8.31 18.50
N ALA A 140 9.70 7.00 18.53
CA ALA A 140 10.50 6.29 19.52
C ALA A 140 12.00 6.25 19.20
N GLU A 141 12.45 6.74 18.05
CA GLU A 141 13.85 6.64 17.60
C GLU A 141 14.34 5.18 17.55
N LEU A 142 13.49 4.28 17.08
CA LEU A 142 13.84 2.88 16.85
C LEU A 142 14.20 2.68 15.37
N GLU A 143 15.45 2.35 15.10
CA GLU A 143 15.97 2.23 13.72
C GLU A 143 16.61 0.86 13.49
N LEU A 144 15.83 -0.20 13.58
CA LEU A 144 16.30 -1.58 13.35
C LEU A 144 16.13 -1.97 11.89
N VAL A 145 16.74 -1.19 10.99
CA VAL A 145 16.67 -1.31 9.53
C VAL A 145 18.03 -1.02 8.91
N PRO A 146 18.33 -1.52 7.68
CA PRO A 146 19.65 -1.36 7.06
C PRO A 146 19.95 0.06 6.58
N ASN A 147 18.91 0.84 6.25
CA ASN A 147 19.04 2.16 5.62
C ASN A 147 18.28 3.21 6.45
N ASP A 148 18.76 4.44 6.38
CA ASP A 148 18.05 5.57 6.98
C ASP A 148 16.74 5.80 6.23
N LEU A 149 15.61 5.80 6.95
CA LEU A 149 14.31 6.13 6.41
C LEU A 149 13.95 7.58 6.74
N PRO A 150 13.41 8.35 5.78
CA PRO A 150 12.94 9.71 6.06
C PRO A 150 11.78 9.65 7.06
N ARG A 151 11.76 10.59 8.02
CA ARG A 151 10.71 10.66 9.05
C ARG A 151 9.50 11.46 8.54
N GLY A 152 8.29 10.98 8.82
CA GLY A 152 7.04 11.60 8.37
C GLY A 152 5.81 10.78 8.78
N PRO A 153 4.62 11.06 8.19
CA PRO A 153 3.36 10.52 8.70
C PRO A 153 2.90 9.21 8.05
N ILE A 154 3.73 8.52 7.27
CA ILE A 154 3.33 7.29 6.58
C ILE A 154 3.70 6.07 7.43
N GLY A 155 2.73 5.21 7.75
CA GLY A 155 2.98 3.86 8.21
C GLY A 155 3.22 2.93 7.01
N LEU A 156 4.38 2.28 6.91
CA LEU A 156 4.72 1.40 5.79
C LEU A 156 4.81 -0.07 6.25
N LEU A 157 4.05 -0.93 5.60
CA LEU A 157 4.14 -2.38 5.73
C LEU A 157 4.61 -2.98 4.40
N SER A 158 5.62 -3.83 4.41
CA SER A 158 6.11 -4.43 3.17
C SER A 158 6.58 -5.88 3.36
N GLN A 159 6.10 -6.80 2.51
CA GLN A 159 6.65 -8.16 2.41
C GLN A 159 7.99 -8.19 1.68
N SER A 160 8.24 -7.23 0.77
CA SER A 160 9.51 -7.14 0.04
C SER A 160 10.42 -6.08 0.66
N GLY A 161 11.61 -6.50 1.06
CA GLY A 161 12.63 -5.60 1.56
C GLY A 161 13.11 -4.59 0.53
N ASN A 162 13.47 -5.05 -0.66
CA ASN A 162 13.98 -4.17 -1.72
C ASN A 162 12.95 -3.16 -2.18
N LEU A 163 11.68 -3.57 -2.28
CA LEU A 163 10.60 -2.65 -2.63
C LEU A 163 10.36 -1.59 -1.56
N ALA A 164 10.49 -1.94 -0.27
CA ALA A 164 10.41 -0.96 0.80
C ALA A 164 11.52 0.09 0.72
N LEU A 165 12.75 -0.30 0.34
CA LEU A 165 13.85 0.63 0.12
C LEU A 165 13.57 1.56 -1.07
N GLU A 166 13.03 1.04 -2.17
CA GLU A 166 12.62 1.84 -3.33
C GLU A 166 11.54 2.86 -2.95
N VAL A 167 10.49 2.42 -2.24
CA VAL A 167 9.44 3.32 -1.71
C VAL A 167 10.05 4.38 -0.79
N GLY A 168 11.02 4.01 0.06
CA GLY A 168 11.76 4.93 0.93
C GLY A 168 12.49 6.02 0.15
N MET A 169 13.21 5.66 -0.91
CA MET A 169 13.91 6.61 -1.78
C MET A 169 12.95 7.55 -2.50
N LEU A 170 11.88 7.01 -3.09
CA LEU A 170 10.86 7.79 -3.80
C LEU A 170 10.11 8.74 -2.87
N ALA A 171 9.75 8.28 -1.67
CA ALA A 171 9.11 9.11 -0.64
C ALA A 171 10.02 10.26 -0.21
N GLY A 172 11.31 10.00 0.08
CA GLY A 172 12.28 11.03 0.41
C GLY A 172 12.45 12.08 -0.69
N ALA A 173 12.50 11.65 -1.97
CA ALA A 173 12.53 12.55 -3.11
C ALA A 173 11.26 13.40 -3.25
N ALA A 174 10.11 12.88 -2.82
CA ALA A 174 8.84 13.59 -2.77
C ALA A 174 8.67 14.46 -1.50
N GLY A 175 9.64 14.47 -0.58
CA GLY A 175 9.55 15.17 0.70
C GLY A 175 8.63 14.50 1.71
N LEU A 176 8.34 13.21 1.52
CA LEU A 176 7.55 12.38 2.41
C LEU A 176 8.46 11.50 3.29
N GLY A 177 7.88 10.96 4.34
CA GLY A 177 8.59 10.07 5.24
C GLY A 177 7.64 9.18 6.04
N PHE A 178 8.24 8.37 6.93
CA PHE A 178 7.57 7.30 7.64
C PHE A 178 7.49 7.58 9.14
N SER A 179 6.35 7.27 9.71
CA SER A 179 6.12 7.23 11.16
C SER A 179 6.61 5.91 11.74
N ARG A 180 6.14 4.81 11.12
CA ARG A 180 6.51 3.44 11.43
C ARG A 180 6.77 2.65 10.15
N PHE A 181 7.68 1.69 10.22
CA PHE A 181 7.87 0.71 9.16
C PHE A 181 8.03 -0.69 9.75
N VAL A 182 7.40 -1.66 9.10
CA VAL A 182 7.60 -3.09 9.38
C VAL A 182 7.82 -3.84 8.08
N SER A 183 8.97 -4.50 7.99
CA SER A 183 9.17 -5.50 6.96
C SER A 183 8.56 -6.82 7.41
N LEU A 184 7.52 -7.27 6.73
CA LEU A 184 6.77 -8.48 7.09
C LEU A 184 7.57 -9.77 6.84
N GLY A 185 8.47 -9.75 5.84
CA GLY A 185 9.16 -10.97 5.38
C GLY A 185 8.16 -12.06 4.99
N ASN A 186 8.37 -13.28 5.50
CA ASN A 186 7.52 -14.42 5.18
C ASN A 186 6.17 -14.44 5.93
N GLN A 187 5.90 -13.47 6.82
CA GLN A 187 4.66 -13.40 7.64
C GLN A 187 4.33 -14.73 8.35
N ALA A 188 5.30 -15.33 9.03
CA ALA A 188 5.08 -16.62 9.67
C ALA A 188 4.13 -16.54 10.89
N ASP A 189 4.15 -15.41 11.62
CA ASP A 189 3.33 -15.19 12.82
C ASP A 189 2.49 -13.93 12.73
N LEU A 190 3.12 -12.75 12.66
CA LEU A 190 2.44 -11.47 12.64
C LEU A 190 1.98 -11.15 11.22
N GLU A 191 0.68 -10.90 11.05
CA GLU A 191 0.05 -10.64 9.77
C GLU A 191 -0.15 -9.14 9.50
N ALA A 192 -0.23 -8.78 8.22
CA ALA A 192 -0.47 -7.39 7.79
C ALA A 192 -1.75 -6.79 8.41
N ALA A 193 -2.81 -7.59 8.58
CA ALA A 193 -4.08 -7.14 9.17
C ALA A 193 -3.94 -6.61 10.61
N GLU A 194 -3.10 -7.26 11.43
CA GLU A 194 -2.85 -6.82 12.81
C GLU A 194 -2.06 -5.52 12.83
N LEU A 195 -1.05 -5.41 11.96
CA LEU A 195 -0.22 -4.20 11.85
C LEU A 195 -0.97 -3.01 11.25
N ILE A 196 -1.91 -3.23 10.31
CA ILE A 196 -2.78 -2.15 9.82
C ILE A 196 -3.57 -1.54 10.98
N ARG A 197 -4.15 -2.36 11.88
CA ARG A 197 -4.86 -1.87 13.07
C ARG A 197 -3.94 -1.12 14.03
N GLU A 198 -2.73 -1.62 14.24
CA GLU A 198 -1.71 -0.95 15.06
C GLU A 198 -1.34 0.42 14.49
N LEU A 199 -1.08 0.51 13.18
CA LEU A 199 -0.81 1.78 12.50
C LEU A 199 -2.03 2.71 12.48
N ALA A 200 -3.23 2.16 12.39
CA ALA A 200 -4.46 2.93 12.48
C ALA A 200 -4.64 3.57 13.86
N ALA A 201 -4.23 2.90 14.92
CA ALA A 201 -4.26 3.42 16.30
C ALA A 201 -3.10 4.38 16.61
N HIS A 202 -2.01 4.39 15.83
CA HIS A 202 -0.83 5.22 16.09
C HIS A 202 -1.04 6.68 15.69
N ASP A 203 -0.94 7.62 16.64
CA ASP A 203 -1.19 9.06 16.43
C ASP A 203 -0.26 9.70 15.39
N GLY A 204 0.97 9.21 15.27
CA GLY A 204 1.95 9.71 14.30
C GLY A 204 1.76 9.23 12.87
N THR A 205 0.75 8.37 12.60
CA THR A 205 0.45 7.85 11.27
C THR A 205 -0.81 8.49 10.71
N ASP A 206 -0.71 9.14 9.55
CA ASP A 206 -1.86 9.74 8.84
C ASP A 206 -2.27 8.96 7.59
N LEU A 207 -1.38 8.10 7.08
CA LEU A 207 -1.61 7.26 5.91
C LEU A 207 -0.90 5.92 6.09
N ILE A 208 -1.54 4.83 5.66
CA ILE A 208 -0.95 3.49 5.71
C ILE A 208 -0.65 3.03 4.28
N ALA A 209 0.62 2.77 3.99
CA ALA A 209 1.09 2.20 2.73
C ALA A 209 1.40 0.72 2.93
N VAL A 210 0.88 -0.14 2.07
CA VAL A 210 1.04 -1.60 2.21
C VAL A 210 1.48 -2.22 0.91
N TYR A 211 2.53 -3.03 0.95
CA TYR A 211 2.87 -3.98 -0.10
C TYR A 211 2.74 -5.40 0.41
N VAL A 212 1.91 -6.20 -0.23
CA VAL A 212 1.71 -7.61 0.08
C VAL A 212 1.67 -8.48 -1.19
N GLU A 213 2.25 -9.66 -1.08
CA GLU A 213 2.21 -10.74 -2.06
C GLU A 213 1.19 -11.81 -1.62
N ASP A 214 1.04 -11.99 -0.30
CA ASP A 214 0.10 -12.90 0.34
C ASP A 214 -0.68 -12.17 1.44
N PHE A 215 -1.99 -12.11 1.30
CA PHE A 215 -2.89 -11.49 2.29
C PHE A 215 -3.11 -12.35 3.53
N ARG A 216 -2.75 -13.63 3.53
CA ARG A 216 -3.12 -14.62 4.55
C ARG A 216 -4.64 -14.70 4.71
N ASP A 217 -5.20 -13.97 5.66
CA ASP A 217 -6.65 -13.76 5.76
C ASP A 217 -7.04 -12.45 5.06
N GLY A 218 -7.43 -12.55 3.77
CA GLY A 218 -7.84 -11.39 2.97
C GLY A 218 -9.07 -10.66 3.53
N ARG A 219 -9.92 -11.35 4.28
CA ARG A 219 -11.09 -10.73 4.92
C ARG A 219 -10.70 -9.94 6.16
N ALA A 220 -9.83 -10.49 7.00
CA ALA A 220 -9.28 -9.78 8.15
C ALA A 220 -8.47 -8.56 7.70
N PHE A 221 -7.73 -8.68 6.57
CA PHE A 221 -7.02 -7.57 5.95
C PHE A 221 -7.95 -6.46 5.50
N ALA A 222 -9.02 -6.79 4.75
CA ALA A 222 -9.99 -5.82 4.29
C ALA A 222 -10.72 -5.13 5.46
N ALA A 223 -11.11 -5.87 6.49
CA ALA A 223 -11.73 -5.31 7.69
C ALA A 223 -10.78 -4.36 8.44
N ALA A 224 -9.50 -4.71 8.56
CA ALA A 224 -8.52 -3.82 9.19
C ALA A 224 -8.31 -2.52 8.41
N ALA A 225 -8.34 -2.59 7.08
CA ALA A 225 -8.26 -1.41 6.22
C ALA A 225 -9.51 -0.53 6.31
N GLU A 226 -10.70 -1.15 6.41
CA GLU A 226 -11.95 -0.44 6.67
C GLU A 226 -11.93 0.28 8.02
N ASP A 227 -11.46 -0.40 9.08
CA ASP A 227 -11.26 0.21 10.40
C ASP A 227 -10.34 1.44 10.32
N ALA A 228 -9.22 1.33 9.59
CA ALA A 228 -8.29 2.45 9.38
C ALA A 228 -8.95 3.61 8.62
N ALA A 229 -9.73 3.32 7.58
CA ALA A 229 -10.46 4.34 6.82
C ALA A 229 -11.50 5.07 7.68
N HIS A 230 -12.21 4.38 8.58
CA HIS A 230 -13.13 4.97 9.55
C HIS A 230 -12.42 5.87 10.57
N MET A 231 -11.16 5.60 10.87
CA MET A 231 -10.31 6.45 11.71
C MET A 231 -9.70 7.63 10.93
N GLY A 232 -10.08 7.82 9.66
CA GLY A 232 -9.58 8.89 8.80
C GLY A 232 -8.20 8.63 8.19
N LYS A 233 -7.68 7.41 8.29
CA LYS A 233 -6.36 7.03 7.77
C LYS A 233 -6.51 6.20 6.49
N PRO A 234 -6.27 6.79 5.31
CA PRO A 234 -6.36 6.06 4.06
C PRO A 234 -5.31 4.96 3.96
N VAL A 235 -5.71 3.83 3.38
CA VAL A 235 -4.81 2.70 3.08
C VAL A 235 -4.53 2.67 1.59
N VAL A 236 -3.24 2.74 1.21
CA VAL A 236 -2.77 2.60 -0.17
C VAL A 236 -2.13 1.24 -0.33
N LEU A 237 -2.71 0.41 -1.18
CA LEU A 237 -2.33 -0.97 -1.40
C LEU A 237 -1.60 -1.14 -2.72
N LEU A 238 -0.35 -1.60 -2.66
CA LEU A 238 0.39 -2.16 -3.77
C LEU A 238 0.37 -3.68 -3.65
N ALA A 239 -0.33 -4.36 -4.55
CA ALA A 239 -0.42 -5.82 -4.58
C ALA A 239 -0.05 -6.33 -5.96
N VAL A 240 0.61 -7.50 -6.01
CA VAL A 240 1.00 -8.14 -7.27
C VAL A 240 -0.25 -8.56 -8.04
N GLU A 241 -0.34 -8.16 -9.30
CA GLU A 241 -1.42 -8.57 -10.20
C GLU A 241 -1.27 -10.03 -10.61
N HIS A 242 -2.40 -10.74 -10.67
CA HIS A 242 -2.43 -12.10 -11.15
C HIS A 242 -2.23 -12.14 -12.68
N SER A 243 -0.99 -12.43 -13.08
CA SER A 243 -0.67 -12.96 -14.41
C SER A 243 0.02 -14.30 -14.24
N GLU A 244 0.01 -15.17 -15.25
CA GLU A 244 0.75 -16.43 -15.16
C GLU A 244 2.23 -16.22 -14.83
N ALA A 245 2.83 -15.15 -15.36
CA ALA A 245 4.21 -14.80 -15.07
C ALA A 245 4.40 -14.33 -13.62
N ALA A 246 3.52 -13.44 -13.13
CA ALA A 246 3.55 -12.97 -11.75
C ALA A 246 3.25 -14.10 -10.77
N ALA A 247 2.28 -14.96 -11.06
CA ALA A 247 1.96 -16.13 -10.24
C ALA A 247 3.13 -17.13 -10.14
N ARG A 248 3.92 -17.30 -11.22
CA ARG A 248 5.16 -18.10 -11.14
C ARG A 248 6.22 -17.44 -10.27
N ALA A 249 6.39 -16.12 -10.39
CA ALA A 249 7.37 -15.38 -9.58
C ALA A 249 7.02 -15.42 -8.09
N VAL A 250 5.76 -15.14 -7.72
CA VAL A 250 5.28 -15.19 -6.33
C VAL A 250 5.42 -16.60 -5.73
N ARG A 251 5.02 -17.65 -6.46
CA ARG A 251 5.20 -19.03 -5.99
C ARG A 251 6.65 -19.39 -5.74
N SER A 252 7.57 -18.93 -6.61
CA SER A 252 9.00 -19.19 -6.43
C SER A 252 9.59 -18.43 -5.23
N HIS A 253 9.01 -17.28 -4.86
CA HIS A 253 9.55 -16.40 -3.82
C HIS A 253 8.92 -16.65 -2.44
N THR A 254 7.61 -16.78 -2.38
CA THR A 254 6.86 -16.89 -1.10
C THR A 254 6.06 -18.16 -0.93
N GLY A 255 5.96 -19.02 -1.97
CA GLY A 255 5.09 -20.19 -1.97
C GLY A 255 3.59 -19.86 -2.07
N ALA A 256 3.21 -18.58 -2.07
CA ALA A 256 1.82 -18.14 -2.05
C ALA A 256 1.12 -18.28 -3.42
N LEU A 257 -0.20 -18.43 -3.38
CA LEU A 257 -1.05 -18.32 -4.56
C LEU A 257 -1.40 -16.86 -4.77
N ALA A 258 -1.05 -16.30 -5.94
CA ALA A 258 -1.42 -14.93 -6.28
C ALA A 258 -2.96 -14.78 -6.33
N SER A 259 -3.49 -13.73 -5.72
CA SER A 259 -4.91 -13.43 -5.70
C SER A 259 -5.39 -12.87 -7.05
N GLU A 260 -6.62 -13.18 -7.46
CA GLU A 260 -7.20 -12.60 -8.66
C GLU A 260 -7.37 -11.09 -8.54
N GLY A 261 -6.95 -10.34 -9.56
CA GLY A 261 -7.01 -8.87 -9.57
C GLY A 261 -8.41 -8.31 -9.30
N ALA A 262 -9.46 -8.97 -9.84
CA ALA A 262 -10.85 -8.59 -9.62
C ALA A 262 -11.29 -8.73 -8.14
N ALA A 263 -10.79 -9.74 -7.43
CA ALA A 263 -11.05 -9.94 -6.01
C ALA A 263 -10.38 -8.85 -5.16
N ILE A 264 -9.12 -8.50 -5.50
CA ILE A 264 -8.40 -7.39 -4.84
C ILE A 264 -9.14 -6.08 -5.06
N ASP A 265 -9.57 -5.78 -6.31
CA ASP A 265 -10.33 -4.56 -6.62
C ASP A 265 -11.67 -4.51 -5.88
N ALA A 266 -12.35 -5.65 -5.74
CA ALA A 266 -13.59 -5.72 -4.97
C ALA A 266 -13.36 -5.44 -3.48
N ALA A 267 -12.31 -6.00 -2.90
CA ALA A 267 -11.91 -5.76 -1.51
C ALA A 267 -11.51 -4.28 -1.29
N CYS A 268 -10.76 -3.69 -2.22
CA CYS A 268 -10.38 -2.28 -2.17
C CYS A 268 -11.61 -1.38 -2.17
N ARG A 269 -12.56 -1.61 -3.08
CA ARG A 269 -13.83 -0.84 -3.13
C ARG A 269 -14.67 -1.01 -1.87
N ALA A 270 -14.71 -2.21 -1.29
CA ALA A 270 -15.45 -2.48 -0.08
C ALA A 270 -14.84 -1.75 1.13
N ALA A 271 -13.55 -1.88 1.32
CA ALA A 271 -12.83 -1.35 2.48
C ALA A 271 -12.34 0.11 2.33
N GLY A 272 -12.54 0.75 1.16
CA GLY A 272 -12.07 2.11 0.90
C GLY A 272 -10.56 2.23 0.74
N MET A 273 -9.90 1.15 0.33
CA MET A 273 -8.47 1.15 -0.01
C MET A 273 -8.22 1.71 -1.40
N GLU A 274 -7.08 2.37 -1.56
CA GLU A 274 -6.58 2.81 -2.85
C GLU A 274 -5.58 1.80 -3.41
N ARG A 275 -5.94 1.11 -4.49
CA ARG A 275 -5.02 0.18 -5.16
C ARG A 275 -4.11 0.92 -6.14
N VAL A 276 -2.80 0.64 -6.08
CA VAL A 276 -1.79 1.17 -6.99
C VAL A 276 -1.02 0.03 -7.67
N ARG A 277 -0.36 0.32 -8.80
CA ARG A 277 0.31 -0.68 -9.64
C ARG A 277 1.83 -0.67 -9.53
N GLY A 278 2.38 0.33 -8.84
CA GLY A 278 3.83 0.45 -8.68
C GLY A 278 4.24 1.39 -7.56
N PRO A 279 5.52 1.32 -7.13
CA PRO A 279 6.02 2.11 -6.01
C PRO A 279 5.94 3.62 -6.26
N GLN A 280 6.13 4.07 -7.50
CA GLN A 280 6.00 5.49 -7.82
C GLN A 280 4.54 5.98 -7.68
N GLU A 281 3.57 5.20 -8.17
CA GLU A 281 2.15 5.53 -8.04
C GLU A 281 1.71 5.55 -6.57
N LEU A 282 2.26 4.64 -5.73
CA LEU A 282 2.04 4.64 -4.29
C LEU A 282 2.46 5.97 -3.66
N VAL A 283 3.68 6.41 -3.95
CA VAL A 283 4.22 7.66 -3.39
C VAL A 283 3.48 8.88 -3.92
N ASP A 284 3.13 8.90 -5.21
CA ASP A 284 2.37 9.99 -5.81
C ASP A 284 1.00 10.15 -5.16
N LEU A 285 0.28 9.04 -5.01
CA LEU A 285 -1.04 9.06 -4.39
C LEU A 285 -0.96 9.41 -2.89
N ALA A 286 0.05 8.88 -2.18
CA ALA A 286 0.28 9.24 -0.78
C ALA A 286 0.51 10.75 -0.62
N GLN A 287 1.30 11.37 -1.51
CA GLN A 287 1.51 12.81 -1.52
C GLN A 287 0.20 13.59 -1.72
N GLY A 288 -0.64 13.15 -2.67
CA GLY A 288 -1.94 13.76 -2.92
C GLY A 288 -2.90 13.62 -1.74
N LEU A 289 -3.00 12.42 -1.15
CA LEU A 289 -3.87 12.15 -0.01
C LEU A 289 -3.47 12.93 1.24
N LEU A 290 -2.17 13.01 1.55
CA LEU A 290 -1.65 13.76 2.70
C LEU A 290 -1.76 15.27 2.51
N GLY A 291 -1.53 15.78 1.29
CA GLY A 291 -1.54 17.23 1.04
C GLY A 291 -2.92 17.81 0.73
N ALA A 292 -3.77 17.05 0.04
CA ALA A 292 -5.07 17.54 -0.41
C ALA A 292 -6.26 16.87 0.29
N GLY A 293 -6.05 15.71 0.89
CA GLY A 293 -7.12 14.91 1.48
C GLY A 293 -8.09 14.39 0.41
N SER A 294 -9.25 15.03 0.29
CA SER A 294 -10.26 14.76 -0.75
C SER A 294 -10.63 16.02 -1.50
N LEU A 295 -10.95 15.90 -2.78
CA LEU A 295 -11.50 17.01 -3.56
C LEU A 295 -12.96 17.27 -3.17
N ARG A 296 -13.39 18.53 -3.23
CA ARG A 296 -14.80 18.90 -3.01
C ARG A 296 -15.68 18.63 -4.24
N GLY A 297 -15.08 18.58 -5.42
CA GLY A 297 -15.72 18.33 -6.70
C GLY A 297 -14.71 17.99 -7.78
N ARG A 298 -15.13 18.07 -9.03
CA ARG A 298 -14.31 17.73 -10.21
C ARG A 298 -13.81 18.98 -10.95
N ARG A 299 -14.18 20.20 -10.53
CA ARG A 299 -13.85 21.44 -11.20
C ARG A 299 -12.42 21.86 -10.87
N VAL A 300 -11.54 21.87 -11.85
CA VAL A 300 -10.13 22.23 -11.68
C VAL A 300 -9.80 23.44 -12.55
N ALA A 301 -9.14 24.44 -11.95
CA ALA A 301 -8.47 25.47 -12.73
C ALA A 301 -7.01 25.06 -12.97
N VAL A 302 -6.51 25.45 -14.14
CA VAL A 302 -5.10 25.32 -14.49
C VAL A 302 -4.51 26.72 -14.65
N LEU A 303 -3.42 26.97 -13.91
CA LEU A 303 -2.58 28.17 -14.03
C LEU A 303 -1.23 27.75 -14.59
N ALA A 304 -0.99 28.03 -15.84
CA ALA A 304 0.20 27.61 -16.56
C ALA A 304 1.11 28.81 -16.89
N ASP A 305 2.41 28.56 -16.86
CA ASP A 305 3.41 29.53 -17.27
C ASP A 305 3.50 29.70 -18.80
N GLY A 306 2.98 28.74 -19.53
CA GLY A 306 2.95 28.78 -21.00
C GLY A 306 1.91 27.84 -21.60
N GLY A 307 1.44 28.18 -22.81
CA GLY A 307 0.35 27.53 -23.51
C GLY A 307 0.55 26.02 -23.78
N GLY A 308 1.79 25.56 -23.93
CA GLY A 308 2.09 24.13 -24.10
C GLY A 308 1.70 23.28 -22.90
N HIS A 309 2.10 23.72 -21.69
CA HIS A 309 1.72 23.06 -20.44
C HIS A 309 0.21 23.17 -20.19
N ALA A 310 -0.39 24.34 -20.47
CA ALA A 310 -1.82 24.57 -20.35
C ALA A 310 -2.64 23.55 -21.16
N GLY A 311 -2.29 23.37 -22.45
CA GLY A 311 -2.99 22.46 -23.36
C GLY A 311 -2.84 20.98 -22.96
N ILE A 312 -1.63 20.56 -22.61
CA ILE A 312 -1.37 19.17 -22.16
C ILE A 312 -2.12 18.90 -20.84
N ALA A 313 -2.05 19.83 -19.88
CA ALA A 313 -2.76 19.68 -18.61
C ALA A 313 -4.27 19.56 -18.82
N ALA A 314 -4.88 20.41 -19.65
CA ALA A 314 -6.30 20.35 -19.96
C ALA A 314 -6.72 18.98 -20.53
N GLY A 315 -5.96 18.46 -21.51
CA GLY A 315 -6.22 17.15 -22.12
C GLY A 315 -6.16 16.00 -21.11
N LEU A 316 -5.10 15.97 -20.29
CA LEU A 316 -4.89 14.89 -19.30
C LEU A 316 -5.90 14.95 -18.15
N LEU A 317 -6.22 16.16 -17.64
CA LEU A 317 -7.25 16.33 -16.60
C LEU A 317 -8.63 15.90 -17.09
N SER A 318 -9.00 16.29 -18.34
CA SER A 318 -10.26 15.86 -18.95
C SER A 318 -10.33 14.34 -19.13
N THR A 319 -9.23 13.71 -19.55
CA THR A 319 -9.13 12.24 -19.66
C THR A 319 -9.24 11.55 -18.30
N ALA A 320 -8.75 12.20 -17.23
CA ALA A 320 -8.89 11.73 -15.86
C ALA A 320 -10.29 12.02 -15.25
N GLY A 321 -11.26 12.48 -16.07
CA GLY A 321 -12.64 12.74 -15.65
C GLY A 321 -12.83 14.02 -14.83
N LEU A 322 -11.89 14.96 -14.91
CA LEU A 322 -11.99 16.27 -14.28
C LEU A 322 -12.57 17.30 -15.24
N GLU A 323 -13.17 18.34 -14.70
CA GLU A 323 -13.82 19.41 -15.44
C GLU A 323 -12.97 20.69 -15.35
N LEU A 324 -12.80 21.36 -16.50
CA LEU A 324 -12.18 22.67 -16.55
C LEU A 324 -13.29 23.69 -16.88
N PRO A 325 -13.97 24.27 -15.87
CA PRO A 325 -15.07 25.18 -16.10
C PRO A 325 -14.61 26.47 -16.79
N SER A 326 -15.47 27.06 -17.60
CA SER A 326 -15.26 28.45 -18.05
C SER A 326 -15.40 29.39 -16.85
N LEU A 327 -14.41 30.25 -16.66
CA LEU A 327 -14.42 31.24 -15.58
C LEU A 327 -15.41 32.36 -15.89
N SER A 328 -15.99 32.96 -14.85
CA SER A 328 -16.91 34.10 -14.98
C SER A 328 -16.23 35.34 -15.61
N ASP A 329 -17.03 36.24 -16.14
CA ASP A 329 -16.51 37.48 -16.72
C ASP A 329 -15.81 38.35 -15.67
N GLU A 330 -16.30 38.32 -14.43
CA GLU A 330 -15.75 39.02 -13.27
C GLU A 330 -14.35 38.50 -12.94
N LEU A 331 -14.20 37.18 -12.81
CA LEU A 331 -12.88 36.57 -12.51
C LEU A 331 -11.90 36.79 -13.65
N ARG A 332 -12.35 36.66 -14.90
CA ARG A 332 -11.51 36.94 -16.07
C ARG A 332 -11.08 38.39 -16.16
N ALA A 333 -11.93 39.35 -15.75
CA ALA A 333 -11.59 40.78 -15.71
C ALA A 333 -10.55 41.03 -14.59
N GLU A 334 -10.71 40.44 -13.42
CA GLU A 334 -9.74 40.53 -12.32
C GLU A 334 -8.36 39.99 -12.73
N LEU A 335 -8.32 38.76 -13.32
CA LEU A 335 -7.08 38.18 -13.81
C LEU A 335 -6.40 39.06 -14.88
N ARG A 336 -7.18 39.61 -15.83
CA ARG A 336 -6.66 40.46 -16.90
C ARG A 336 -6.05 41.73 -16.39
N ALA A 337 -6.56 42.29 -15.30
CA ALA A 337 -6.02 43.50 -14.70
C ALA A 337 -4.62 43.28 -14.10
N GLY A 338 -4.28 42.07 -13.70
CA GLY A 338 -3.00 41.70 -13.08
C GLY A 338 -1.99 41.01 -13.99
N LEU A 339 -2.35 40.76 -15.28
CA LEU A 339 -1.56 39.96 -16.22
C LEU A 339 -1.19 40.74 -17.49
N PRO A 340 -0.12 40.34 -18.22
CA PRO A 340 0.21 40.91 -19.52
C PRO A 340 -0.94 40.78 -20.51
N ALA A 341 -1.03 41.67 -21.48
CA ALA A 341 -2.07 41.67 -22.52
C ALA A 341 -2.04 40.38 -23.38
N THR A 342 -0.90 39.72 -23.44
CA THR A 342 -0.69 38.43 -24.13
C THR A 342 -1.21 37.24 -23.36
N ALA A 343 -1.50 37.36 -22.06
CA ALA A 343 -1.98 36.27 -21.21
C ALA A 343 -3.41 35.83 -21.61
N ALA A 344 -3.65 34.53 -21.56
CA ALA A 344 -5.00 33.99 -21.68
C ALA A 344 -5.61 33.81 -20.29
N VAL A 345 -6.80 34.39 -20.09
CA VAL A 345 -7.51 34.38 -18.80
C VAL A 345 -8.72 33.44 -18.78
N ALA A 346 -8.85 32.59 -19.78
CA ALA A 346 -9.78 31.47 -19.75
C ALA A 346 -9.18 30.32 -18.90
N ASN A 347 -9.96 29.30 -18.62
CA ASN A 347 -9.41 28.08 -18.01
C ASN A 347 -9.11 27.06 -19.13
N PRO A 348 -7.84 26.69 -19.35
CA PRO A 348 -6.60 27.04 -18.64
C PRO A 348 -6.22 28.53 -18.73
N ILE A 349 -5.66 29.05 -17.64
CA ILE A 349 -5.05 30.37 -17.56
C ILE A 349 -3.59 30.23 -18.01
N ASP A 350 -3.17 31.01 -19.03
CA ASP A 350 -1.79 31.05 -19.51
C ASP A 350 -1.17 32.40 -19.20
N LEU A 351 -0.14 32.40 -18.35
CA LEU A 351 0.57 33.62 -17.96
C LEU A 351 1.42 34.22 -19.08
N ALA A 352 1.65 33.46 -20.18
CA ALA A 352 2.42 33.90 -21.35
C ALA A 352 3.79 34.52 -21.01
N GLY A 353 4.55 33.86 -20.11
CA GLY A 353 5.85 34.35 -19.62
C GLY A 353 5.74 35.49 -18.59
N GLY A 354 4.54 35.72 -18.03
CA GLY A 354 4.34 36.74 -16.98
C GLY A 354 5.20 36.52 -15.74
N GLY A 355 5.55 35.27 -15.42
CA GLY A 355 6.42 34.94 -14.29
C GLY A 355 7.86 35.46 -14.42
N GLU A 356 8.40 35.55 -15.64
CA GLU A 356 9.73 36.12 -15.90
C GLU A 356 9.79 37.63 -15.63
N SER A 357 8.72 38.34 -15.92
CA SER A 357 8.64 39.80 -15.73
C SER A 357 8.20 40.16 -14.31
N ASP A 358 7.33 39.40 -13.70
CA ASP A 358 6.86 39.58 -12.32
C ASP A 358 6.39 38.21 -11.75
N ILE A 359 7.22 37.59 -10.97
CA ILE A 359 6.94 36.28 -10.38
C ILE A 359 5.70 36.28 -9.47
N HIS A 360 5.33 37.43 -8.90
CA HIS A 360 4.12 37.56 -8.08
C HIS A 360 2.81 37.38 -8.85
N THR A 361 2.85 37.31 -10.20
CA THR A 361 1.68 36.97 -11.02
C THR A 361 1.10 35.60 -10.67
N PHE A 362 1.94 34.62 -10.31
CA PHE A 362 1.47 33.32 -9.83
C PHE A 362 0.61 33.45 -8.58
N GLU A 363 1.11 34.16 -7.56
CA GLU A 363 0.40 34.32 -6.29
C GLU A 363 -0.91 35.08 -6.47
N ARG A 364 -0.90 36.20 -7.20
CA ARG A 364 -2.11 37.02 -7.42
C ARG A 364 -3.18 36.23 -8.17
N SER A 365 -2.79 35.55 -9.25
CA SER A 365 -3.72 34.72 -10.03
C SER A 365 -4.26 33.53 -9.22
N ALA A 366 -3.40 32.85 -8.45
CA ALA A 366 -3.84 31.75 -7.60
C ALA A 366 -4.84 32.22 -6.53
N ARG A 367 -4.61 33.37 -5.87
CA ARG A 367 -5.54 33.93 -4.88
C ARG A 367 -6.90 34.27 -5.50
N ALA A 368 -6.91 34.90 -6.66
CA ALA A 368 -8.15 35.22 -7.39
C ALA A 368 -8.94 33.95 -7.71
N VAL A 369 -8.29 32.94 -8.28
CA VAL A 369 -8.93 31.67 -8.66
C VAL A 369 -9.44 30.91 -7.43
N LEU A 370 -8.61 30.74 -6.41
CA LEU A 370 -8.98 30.00 -5.19
C LEU A 370 -10.07 30.71 -4.37
N GLY A 371 -10.13 32.06 -4.45
CA GLY A 371 -11.16 32.88 -3.79
C GLY A 371 -12.50 32.96 -4.53
N SER A 372 -12.54 32.55 -5.80
CA SER A 372 -13.74 32.75 -6.66
C SER A 372 -14.93 31.85 -6.31
N GLY A 373 -14.71 30.68 -5.72
CA GLY A 373 -15.74 29.64 -5.52
C GLY A 373 -16.14 28.89 -6.79
N GLU A 374 -15.49 29.16 -7.92
CA GLU A 374 -15.82 28.56 -9.22
C GLU A 374 -15.17 27.19 -9.44
N VAL A 375 -14.14 26.87 -8.64
CA VAL A 375 -13.36 25.64 -8.78
C VAL A 375 -13.26 24.87 -7.46
N ASP A 376 -12.85 23.63 -7.52
CA ASP A 376 -12.68 22.72 -6.39
C ASP A 376 -11.19 22.43 -6.11
N ALA A 377 -10.31 22.71 -7.07
CA ALA A 377 -8.85 22.64 -6.94
C ALA A 377 -8.15 23.56 -7.94
N LEU A 378 -6.89 23.91 -7.65
CA LEU A 378 -6.00 24.64 -8.55
C LEU A 378 -4.77 23.80 -8.86
N LEU A 379 -4.46 23.62 -10.15
CA LEU A 379 -3.18 23.11 -10.63
C LEU A 379 -2.33 24.26 -11.16
N VAL A 380 -1.16 24.48 -10.56
CA VAL A 380 -0.11 25.34 -11.13
C VAL A 380 0.88 24.44 -11.88
N THR A 381 1.20 24.79 -13.14
CA THR A 381 2.04 23.95 -14.00
C THR A 381 3.03 24.76 -14.84
N GLY A 382 4.22 24.22 -15.06
CA GLY A 382 5.21 24.80 -15.95
C GLY A 382 6.59 24.99 -15.33
N TYR A 383 7.15 26.18 -15.50
CA TYR A 383 8.55 26.49 -15.18
C TYR A 383 8.78 26.89 -13.73
N PHE A 384 7.73 27.17 -12.95
CA PHE A 384 7.85 27.57 -11.54
C PHE A 384 8.79 26.62 -10.78
N GLY A 385 9.74 27.17 -10.04
CA GLY A 385 10.86 26.44 -9.41
C GLY A 385 12.16 26.59 -10.19
N GLY A 386 12.12 27.00 -11.47
CA GLY A 386 13.29 27.22 -12.32
C GLY A 386 13.77 28.68 -12.37
N TYR A 387 13.03 29.60 -11.84
CA TYR A 387 13.42 31.02 -11.85
C TYR A 387 14.64 31.30 -10.97
N SER A 388 14.97 30.42 -10.03
CA SER A 388 16.24 30.44 -9.28
C SER A 388 17.49 30.44 -10.18
N ASP A 389 17.42 29.92 -11.41
CA ASP A 389 18.52 29.94 -12.36
C ASP A 389 18.86 31.36 -12.86
N TYR A 390 17.95 32.34 -12.66
CA TYR A 390 18.17 33.75 -13.01
C TYR A 390 18.90 34.58 -11.91
N GLY A 391 19.33 33.91 -10.83
CA GLY A 391 20.15 34.49 -9.79
C GLY A 391 19.47 34.62 -8.42
N GLU A 392 20.25 34.98 -7.39
CA GLU A 392 19.86 34.93 -5.98
C GLU A 392 18.60 35.72 -5.64
N ALA A 393 18.45 36.93 -6.25
CA ALA A 393 17.26 37.76 -6.02
C ALA A 393 15.97 37.08 -6.52
N MET A 394 16.05 36.38 -7.64
CA MET A 394 14.91 35.63 -8.19
C MET A 394 14.64 34.36 -7.39
N GLU A 395 15.67 33.67 -6.92
CA GLU A 395 15.53 32.51 -6.02
C GLU A 395 14.78 32.90 -4.73
N GLN A 396 15.16 34.01 -4.12
CA GLN A 396 14.50 34.53 -2.91
C GLN A 396 13.04 34.92 -3.18
N ALA A 397 12.78 35.60 -4.30
CA ALA A 397 11.43 36.00 -4.70
C ALA A 397 10.55 34.77 -5.00
N GLU A 398 11.10 33.76 -5.71
CA GLU A 398 10.39 32.52 -6.03
C GLU A 398 10.05 31.72 -4.75
N ALA A 399 10.97 31.64 -3.79
CA ALA A 399 10.72 31.00 -2.51
C ALA A 399 9.61 31.72 -1.72
N ALA A 400 9.60 33.06 -1.73
CA ALA A 400 8.54 33.84 -1.10
C ALA A 400 7.16 33.62 -1.78
N VAL A 401 7.13 33.55 -3.10
CA VAL A 401 5.90 33.23 -3.86
C VAL A 401 5.43 31.82 -3.59
N ALA A 402 6.34 30.84 -3.44
CA ALA A 402 5.99 29.49 -3.05
C ALA A 402 5.26 29.45 -1.69
N GLU A 403 5.77 30.17 -0.69
CA GLU A 403 5.10 30.32 0.60
C GLU A 403 3.73 30.98 0.48
N ALA A 404 3.60 32.02 -0.35
CA ALA A 404 2.35 32.71 -0.58
C ALA A 404 1.31 31.85 -1.31
N LEU A 405 1.74 31.02 -2.27
CA LEU A 405 0.89 30.03 -2.95
C LEU A 405 0.35 28.99 -1.96
N ALA A 406 1.22 28.44 -1.12
CA ALA A 406 0.82 27.50 -0.08
C ALA A 406 -0.17 28.13 0.90
N GLN A 407 0.07 29.38 1.32
CA GLN A 407 -0.84 30.11 2.19
C GLN A 407 -2.20 30.40 1.51
N ALA A 408 -2.21 30.66 0.20
CA ALA A 408 -3.46 30.87 -0.54
C ALA A 408 -4.32 29.59 -0.56
N GLY A 409 -3.72 28.42 -0.81
CA GLY A 409 -4.39 27.13 -0.72
C GLY A 409 -4.97 26.87 0.68
N ALA A 410 -4.15 27.06 1.72
CA ALA A 410 -4.58 26.86 3.10
C ALA A 410 -5.73 27.79 3.51
N THR A 411 -5.69 29.06 3.09
CA THR A 411 -6.71 30.07 3.42
C THR A 411 -8.05 29.79 2.73
N SER A 412 -8.02 29.37 1.47
CA SER A 412 -9.23 29.05 0.70
C SER A 412 -9.84 27.70 1.09
N SER A 413 -9.11 26.86 1.80
CA SER A 413 -9.45 25.45 2.08
C SER A 413 -9.71 24.67 0.80
N LEU A 414 -9.09 25.06 -0.32
CA LEU A 414 -9.08 24.33 -1.58
C LEU A 414 -7.67 23.83 -1.86
N PRO A 415 -7.52 22.59 -2.32
CA PRO A 415 -6.23 22.02 -2.61
C PRO A 415 -5.56 22.73 -3.80
N LEU A 416 -4.29 23.07 -3.60
CA LEU A 416 -3.39 23.54 -4.62
C LEU A 416 -2.41 22.43 -4.95
N PHE A 417 -2.24 22.13 -6.22
CA PHE A 417 -1.26 21.17 -6.73
C PHE A 417 -0.22 21.91 -7.56
N MET A 418 1.02 21.53 -7.42
CA MET A 418 2.11 22.05 -8.22
C MET A 418 2.67 20.95 -9.12
N GLN A 419 2.71 21.20 -10.41
CA GLN A 419 3.56 20.45 -11.33
C GLN A 419 4.71 21.36 -11.77
N THR A 420 5.93 20.88 -11.65
CA THR A 420 7.11 21.60 -12.11
C THR A 420 8.23 20.65 -12.52
N MET A 421 8.90 20.97 -13.63
CA MET A 421 10.10 20.25 -14.05
C MET A 421 11.29 20.46 -13.08
N HIS A 422 11.23 21.48 -12.22
CA HIS A 422 12.23 21.82 -11.21
C HIS A 422 11.81 21.38 -9.79
N SER A 423 11.35 20.14 -9.67
CA SER A 423 10.72 19.62 -8.45
C SER A 423 11.66 19.45 -7.23
N GLN A 424 12.96 19.74 -7.35
CA GLN A 424 13.93 19.59 -6.26
C GLN A 424 14.52 20.91 -5.76
N THR A 425 14.03 22.04 -6.23
CA THR A 425 14.50 23.39 -5.86
C THR A 425 14.02 23.84 -4.48
N ALA A 426 14.53 24.97 -4.01
CA ALA A 426 14.13 25.57 -2.73
C ALA A 426 12.62 25.89 -2.72
N ALA A 427 12.08 26.46 -3.80
CA ALA A 427 10.66 26.75 -3.94
C ALA A 427 9.79 25.48 -3.86
N ALA A 428 10.18 24.42 -4.54
CA ALA A 428 9.48 23.13 -4.48
C ALA A 428 9.50 22.52 -3.07
N ARG A 429 10.62 22.61 -2.35
CA ARG A 429 10.73 22.19 -0.95
C ARG A 429 9.85 23.04 -0.02
N ALA A 430 9.80 24.35 -0.23
CA ALA A 430 8.94 25.25 0.54
C ALA A 430 7.45 24.90 0.40
N LEU A 431 7.00 24.60 -0.82
CA LEU A 431 5.64 24.13 -1.09
C LEU A 431 5.33 22.82 -0.34
N ARG A 432 6.21 21.81 -0.46
CA ARG A 432 6.04 20.51 0.23
C ARG A 432 6.01 20.66 1.75
N ALA A 433 6.87 21.52 2.30
CA ALA A 433 6.91 21.76 3.74
C ALA A 433 5.60 22.36 4.29
N ARG A 434 4.78 22.93 3.40
CA ARG A 434 3.44 23.44 3.69
C ARG A 434 2.31 22.49 3.26
N GLY A 435 2.63 21.27 2.89
CA GLY A 435 1.67 20.24 2.50
C GLY A 435 1.14 20.37 1.06
N VAL A 436 1.71 21.23 0.22
CA VAL A 436 1.33 21.29 -1.20
C VAL A 436 1.95 20.12 -1.96
N PRO A 437 1.15 19.27 -2.63
CA PRO A 437 1.68 18.21 -3.47
C PRO A 437 2.44 18.75 -4.68
N VAL A 438 3.68 18.29 -4.88
CA VAL A 438 4.56 18.76 -5.97
C VAL A 438 5.03 17.58 -6.81
N TYR A 439 4.67 17.59 -8.08
CA TYR A 439 4.96 16.51 -9.03
C TYR A 439 5.90 16.98 -10.15
N PRO A 440 6.78 16.11 -10.67
CA PRO A 440 7.68 16.46 -11.77
C PRO A 440 7.00 16.46 -13.15
N THR A 441 5.87 15.75 -13.32
CA THR A 441 5.17 15.66 -14.60
C THR A 441 3.67 15.88 -14.47
N ILE A 442 3.05 16.36 -15.56
CA ILE A 442 1.60 16.64 -15.62
C ILE A 442 0.80 15.34 -15.53
N GLU A 443 1.28 14.25 -16.14
CA GLU A 443 0.63 12.94 -16.14
C GLU A 443 0.43 12.42 -14.71
N ARG A 444 1.47 12.51 -13.88
CA ARG A 444 1.40 12.09 -12.48
C ARG A 444 0.39 12.94 -11.70
N THR A 445 0.40 14.25 -11.91
CA THR A 445 -0.53 15.17 -11.26
C THR A 445 -1.97 14.90 -11.67
N ALA A 446 -2.23 14.74 -12.96
CA ALA A 446 -3.57 14.45 -13.49
C ALA A 446 -4.10 13.09 -13.00
N SER A 447 -3.25 12.07 -12.96
CA SER A 447 -3.60 10.75 -12.43
C SER A 447 -4.03 10.84 -10.96
N VAL A 448 -3.27 11.55 -10.12
CA VAL A 448 -3.60 11.71 -8.69
C VAL A 448 -4.89 12.51 -8.51
N LEU A 449 -5.04 13.64 -9.21
CA LEU A 449 -6.27 14.45 -9.16
C LEU A 449 -7.52 13.65 -9.55
N GLY A 450 -7.43 12.84 -10.63
CA GLY A 450 -8.51 11.96 -11.05
C GLY A 450 -8.88 10.95 -9.98
N ARG A 451 -7.90 10.31 -9.34
CA ARG A 451 -8.13 9.33 -8.27
C ARG A 451 -8.74 9.96 -7.02
N LEU A 452 -8.30 11.15 -6.63
CA LEU A 452 -8.90 11.87 -5.50
C LEU A 452 -10.36 12.24 -5.77
N ALA A 453 -10.69 12.59 -7.02
CA ALA A 453 -12.07 12.82 -7.43
C ALA A 453 -12.92 11.54 -7.44
N GLU A 454 -12.38 10.42 -7.94
CA GLU A 454 -13.04 9.12 -7.89
C GLU A 454 -13.30 8.64 -6.46
N ARG A 455 -12.33 8.77 -5.58
CA ARG A 455 -12.45 8.42 -4.16
C ARG A 455 -13.62 9.15 -3.49
N ARG A 456 -13.81 10.44 -3.79
CA ARG A 456 -14.94 11.23 -3.32
C ARG A 456 -16.27 10.67 -3.80
N ASP A 457 -16.35 10.35 -5.09
CA ASP A 457 -17.60 9.95 -5.74
C ASP A 457 -17.97 8.47 -5.48
N GLN A 458 -16.99 7.67 -5.06
CA GLN A 458 -17.16 6.25 -4.76
C GLN A 458 -16.78 5.94 -3.29
N PRO A 459 -17.62 6.31 -2.33
CA PRO A 459 -17.34 6.01 -0.93
C PRO A 459 -17.27 4.50 -0.69
N PRO A 460 -16.56 4.04 0.36
CA PRO A 460 -16.50 2.63 0.72
C PRO A 460 -17.89 2.00 0.86
N ARG A 461 -18.05 0.79 0.35
CA ARG A 461 -19.32 0.05 0.40
C ARG A 461 -19.50 -0.75 1.68
N GLY A 462 -18.44 -0.86 2.48
CA GLY A 462 -18.37 -1.75 3.63
C GLY A 462 -17.97 -3.18 3.25
N VAL A 463 -17.17 -3.82 4.09
CA VAL A 463 -16.81 -5.24 3.95
C VAL A 463 -18.05 -6.07 4.34
N PRO A 464 -18.66 -6.83 3.41
CA PRO A 464 -19.90 -7.54 3.74
C PRO A 464 -19.63 -8.60 4.81
N PRO A 465 -20.53 -8.78 5.79
CA PRO A 465 -20.40 -9.86 6.77
C PRO A 465 -20.37 -11.21 6.06
N LEU A 466 -19.73 -12.20 6.68
CA LEU A 466 -19.90 -13.58 6.24
C LEU A 466 -21.39 -13.95 6.41
N PRO A 467 -22.01 -14.58 5.40
CA PRO A 467 -23.31 -15.18 5.61
C PRO A 467 -23.20 -16.20 6.75
N GLU A 468 -24.26 -16.34 7.54
CA GLU A 468 -24.31 -17.42 8.55
C GLU A 468 -23.89 -18.73 7.90
N ALA A 469 -22.98 -19.44 8.56
CA ALA A 469 -22.39 -20.64 8.00
C ALA A 469 -23.52 -21.63 7.66
N ALA A 470 -23.72 -21.90 6.38
CA ALA A 470 -24.41 -23.10 5.96
C ALA A 470 -23.65 -24.30 6.55
N ALA A 471 -24.35 -25.39 6.80
CA ALA A 471 -23.71 -26.62 7.30
C ALA A 471 -22.46 -26.93 6.45
N PRO A 472 -21.36 -27.42 7.07
CA PRO A 472 -20.15 -27.75 6.33
C PRO A 472 -20.48 -28.68 5.16
N VAL A 473 -19.95 -28.40 3.97
CA VAL A 473 -20.07 -29.30 2.82
C VAL A 473 -19.33 -30.59 3.16
N ALA A 474 -20.07 -31.66 3.46
CA ALA A 474 -19.50 -32.93 3.92
C ALA A 474 -18.84 -33.73 2.78
N ALA A 475 -19.14 -33.43 1.51
CA ALA A 475 -18.56 -34.08 0.34
C ALA A 475 -18.48 -33.09 -0.85
N GLY A 476 -17.40 -33.20 -1.64
CA GLY A 476 -17.12 -32.33 -2.78
C GLY A 476 -17.73 -32.79 -4.11
N GLY A 477 -18.94 -33.35 -4.11
CA GLY A 477 -19.64 -33.82 -5.32
C GLY A 477 -20.50 -32.74 -6.00
N TYR A 478 -20.85 -33.00 -7.27
CA TYR A 478 -21.76 -32.10 -8.02
C TYR A 478 -23.16 -32.03 -7.39
N ALA A 479 -23.69 -33.16 -6.91
CA ALA A 479 -25.02 -33.24 -6.32
C ALA A 479 -25.11 -32.43 -5.01
N GLU A 480 -24.11 -32.53 -4.17
CA GLU A 480 -24.00 -31.83 -2.88
C GLU A 480 -23.83 -30.33 -3.09
N ALA A 481 -22.93 -29.95 -4.01
CA ALA A 481 -22.73 -28.55 -4.36
C ALA A 481 -24.01 -27.91 -4.91
N ARG A 482 -24.72 -28.64 -5.78
CA ARG A 482 -26.00 -28.20 -6.34
C ARG A 482 -27.09 -28.05 -5.26
N ALA A 483 -27.19 -29.01 -4.35
CA ALA A 483 -28.16 -28.97 -3.25
C ALA A 483 -27.88 -27.78 -2.31
N LEU A 484 -26.60 -27.53 -1.98
CA LEU A 484 -26.20 -26.39 -1.16
C LEU A 484 -26.58 -25.05 -1.79
N LEU A 485 -26.23 -24.88 -3.08
CA LEU A 485 -26.52 -23.65 -3.81
C LEU A 485 -28.03 -23.45 -4.03
N ALA A 486 -28.78 -24.52 -4.29
CA ALA A 486 -30.23 -24.46 -4.41
C ALA A 486 -30.91 -24.07 -3.08
N ALA A 487 -30.41 -24.56 -1.94
CA ALA A 487 -30.87 -24.15 -0.61
C ALA A 487 -30.56 -22.66 -0.34
N GLY A 488 -29.49 -22.12 -0.95
CA GLY A 488 -29.16 -20.69 -0.95
C GLY A 488 -29.94 -19.84 -1.95
N GLY A 489 -30.93 -20.41 -2.64
CA GLY A 489 -31.81 -19.68 -3.58
C GLY A 489 -31.26 -19.57 -5.01
N VAL A 490 -30.17 -20.27 -5.35
CA VAL A 490 -29.67 -20.31 -6.73
C VAL A 490 -30.56 -21.22 -7.57
N PRO A 491 -31.18 -20.72 -8.66
CA PRO A 491 -32.04 -21.54 -9.51
C PRO A 491 -31.21 -22.50 -10.37
N PHE A 492 -31.63 -23.75 -10.40
CA PHE A 492 -31.05 -24.79 -11.25
C PHE A 492 -32.13 -25.41 -12.14
N ALA A 493 -31.72 -25.83 -13.33
CA ALA A 493 -32.53 -26.72 -14.13
C ALA A 493 -32.74 -28.05 -13.41
N ASP A 494 -33.87 -28.74 -13.67
CA ASP A 494 -34.13 -30.04 -13.10
C ASP A 494 -33.03 -31.05 -13.45
N ALA A 495 -32.66 -31.88 -12.49
CA ALA A 495 -31.64 -32.90 -12.68
C ALA A 495 -31.91 -34.10 -11.76
N ARG A 496 -31.52 -35.29 -12.21
CA ARG A 496 -31.56 -36.53 -11.46
C ARG A 496 -30.19 -37.20 -11.53
N THR A 497 -29.75 -37.78 -10.45
CA THR A 497 -28.57 -38.67 -10.44
C THR A 497 -29.05 -40.06 -10.80
N VAL A 498 -28.38 -40.67 -11.75
CA VAL A 498 -28.74 -41.98 -12.30
C VAL A 498 -27.47 -42.86 -12.41
N GLU A 499 -27.63 -44.16 -12.30
CA GLU A 499 -26.53 -45.13 -12.37
C GLU A 499 -26.67 -46.10 -13.57
N THR A 500 -27.88 -46.22 -14.14
CA THR A 500 -28.15 -47.12 -15.28
C THR A 500 -28.78 -46.37 -16.45
N ALA A 501 -28.74 -46.99 -17.63
CA ALA A 501 -29.40 -46.47 -18.83
C ALA A 501 -30.93 -46.40 -18.69
N GLU A 502 -31.54 -47.36 -18.02
CA GLU A 502 -32.97 -47.39 -17.75
C GLU A 502 -33.39 -46.26 -16.82
N GLU A 503 -32.61 -45.99 -15.77
CA GLU A 503 -32.85 -44.86 -14.86
C GLU A 503 -32.67 -43.53 -15.59
N ALA A 504 -31.68 -43.43 -16.50
CA ALA A 504 -31.47 -42.22 -17.29
C ALA A 504 -32.66 -41.92 -18.20
N THR A 505 -33.23 -42.96 -18.85
CA THR A 505 -34.41 -42.82 -19.69
C THR A 505 -35.62 -42.37 -18.87
N ALA A 506 -35.90 -43.03 -17.75
CA ALA A 506 -37.01 -42.67 -16.89
C ALA A 506 -36.88 -41.22 -16.33
N ALA A 507 -35.68 -40.84 -15.93
CA ALA A 507 -35.40 -39.48 -15.46
C ALA A 507 -35.58 -38.44 -16.58
N ALA A 508 -35.17 -38.76 -17.80
CA ALA A 508 -35.32 -37.84 -18.94
C ALA A 508 -36.78 -37.68 -19.36
N GLU A 509 -37.62 -38.73 -19.25
CA GLU A 509 -39.07 -38.63 -19.47
C GLU A 509 -39.73 -37.75 -18.40
N GLU A 510 -39.31 -37.84 -17.13
CA GLU A 510 -39.80 -37.00 -16.05
C GLU A 510 -39.40 -35.52 -16.21
N ILE A 511 -38.14 -35.23 -16.59
CA ILE A 511 -37.61 -33.88 -16.76
C ILE A 511 -38.14 -33.22 -18.04
N GLY A 512 -38.30 -34.02 -19.10
CA GLY A 512 -38.65 -33.57 -20.45
C GLY A 512 -37.40 -33.36 -21.33
N TYR A 513 -37.46 -33.88 -22.57
CA TYR A 513 -36.43 -33.65 -23.58
C TYR A 513 -36.49 -32.19 -24.14
N PRO A 514 -35.36 -31.62 -24.57
CA PRO A 514 -34.01 -32.20 -24.62
C PRO A 514 -33.31 -32.18 -23.26
N VAL A 515 -32.47 -33.21 -23.00
CA VAL A 515 -31.67 -33.31 -21.79
C VAL A 515 -30.18 -33.25 -22.03
N VAL A 516 -29.40 -33.07 -20.97
CA VAL A 516 -27.94 -33.12 -20.96
C VAL A 516 -27.49 -34.25 -20.01
N LEU A 517 -26.63 -35.14 -20.49
CA LEU A 517 -25.98 -36.17 -19.68
C LEU A 517 -24.62 -35.71 -19.22
N LYS A 518 -24.30 -35.86 -17.93
CA LYS A 518 -23.03 -35.46 -17.35
C LYS A 518 -22.46 -36.59 -16.47
N ALA A 519 -21.21 -36.98 -16.73
CA ALA A 519 -20.51 -37.91 -15.86
C ALA A 519 -20.24 -37.29 -14.49
N LEU A 520 -20.47 -38.06 -13.42
CA LEU A 520 -20.13 -37.69 -12.05
C LEU A 520 -18.69 -38.12 -11.71
N GLY A 521 -18.05 -37.43 -10.77
CA GLY A 521 -16.69 -37.78 -10.30
C GLY A 521 -15.52 -37.23 -11.13
N LEU A 522 -15.79 -36.56 -12.26
CA LEU A 522 -14.75 -35.87 -13.07
C LEU A 522 -14.69 -34.40 -12.76
N LEU A 523 -13.49 -33.84 -12.51
CA LEU A 523 -13.29 -32.43 -12.23
C LEU A 523 -13.46 -31.56 -13.50
N HIS A 524 -12.88 -32.02 -14.63
CA HIS A 524 -12.96 -31.37 -15.95
C HIS A 524 -13.76 -32.24 -16.94
N LYS A 525 -15.06 -32.29 -16.71
CA LYS A 525 -15.99 -33.22 -17.43
C LYS A 525 -16.01 -32.98 -18.93
N SER A 526 -15.97 -31.74 -19.39
CA SER A 526 -16.02 -31.36 -20.81
C SER A 526 -14.76 -31.86 -21.57
N ASP A 527 -13.59 -31.71 -20.94
CA ASP A 527 -12.30 -32.06 -21.55
C ASP A 527 -12.12 -33.60 -21.66
N ALA A 528 -12.78 -34.34 -20.74
CA ALA A 528 -12.77 -35.80 -20.69
C ALA A 528 -13.94 -36.46 -21.47
N GLY A 529 -14.71 -35.68 -22.25
CA GLY A 529 -15.88 -36.19 -22.99
C GLY A 529 -17.06 -36.56 -22.08
N GLY A 530 -17.03 -36.20 -20.79
CA GLY A 530 -18.06 -36.53 -19.80
C GLY A 530 -19.29 -35.64 -19.82
N VAL A 531 -19.55 -34.85 -20.87
CA VAL A 531 -20.74 -34.03 -21.04
C VAL A 531 -21.30 -34.24 -22.46
N VAL A 532 -22.53 -34.72 -22.55
CA VAL A 532 -23.23 -34.86 -23.84
C VAL A 532 -24.47 -33.98 -23.81
N THR A 533 -24.54 -33.02 -24.74
CA THR A 533 -25.63 -32.06 -24.87
C THR A 533 -26.54 -32.33 -26.05
N GLY A 534 -27.75 -31.76 -26.04
CA GLY A 534 -28.65 -31.82 -27.18
C GLY A 534 -29.30 -33.20 -27.37
N LEU A 535 -29.44 -33.99 -26.30
CA LEU A 535 -30.13 -35.30 -26.33
C LEU A 535 -31.64 -35.04 -26.44
N ALA A 536 -32.16 -35.11 -27.67
CA ALA A 536 -33.51 -34.67 -28.00
C ALA A 536 -34.58 -35.76 -27.79
N ASP A 537 -34.17 -37.02 -27.65
CA ASP A 537 -35.06 -38.17 -27.49
C ASP A 537 -34.36 -39.35 -26.78
N GLU A 538 -35.13 -40.39 -26.45
CA GLU A 538 -34.66 -41.61 -25.81
C GLU A 538 -33.54 -42.29 -26.58
N ARG A 539 -33.63 -42.30 -27.93
CA ARG A 539 -32.62 -42.96 -28.76
C ARG A 539 -31.27 -42.26 -28.68
N ALA A 540 -31.28 -40.91 -28.68
CA ALA A 540 -30.05 -40.12 -28.52
C ALA A 540 -29.44 -40.33 -27.13
N LEU A 541 -30.28 -40.38 -26.07
CA LEU A 541 -29.85 -40.61 -24.72
C LEU A 541 -29.24 -42.01 -24.54
N SER A 542 -29.93 -43.06 -25.02
CA SER A 542 -29.43 -44.43 -24.93
C SER A 542 -28.11 -44.68 -25.68
N ALA A 543 -27.82 -43.89 -26.71
CA ALA A 543 -26.54 -43.95 -27.42
C ALA A 543 -25.41 -43.19 -26.70
N ALA A 544 -25.74 -42.31 -25.75
CA ALA A 544 -24.80 -41.48 -25.01
C ALA A 544 -24.41 -42.05 -23.63
N VAL A 545 -25.22 -42.96 -23.07
CA VAL A 545 -24.95 -43.67 -21.83
C VAL A 545 -23.98 -44.81 -22.10
#